data_dcea7bdf09db75349c3e01818d4afa31
#
_entry.id   dcea7bdf09db75349c3e01818d4afa31
#
_cell.length_a   1.000
_cell.length_b   1.000
_cell.length_c   1.000
_cell.angle_alpha   90.00
_cell.angle_beta   90.00
_cell.angle_gamma   90.00
#
_symmetry.space_group_name_H-M   'P 1'
#
loop_
_entity.id
_entity.type
_entity.pdbx_description
1 polymer ?
#
loop_
_entity_poly.entity_id
_entity_poly.type
_entity_poly.pdbx_seq_one_letter_code
_entity_poly.pdbx_strand_id
1 'polypeptide(L)'
;AQPAPADLSPYDEQAMEREVGLFPEWYVPALDLQVDEAGFVEAWRQVWDDVLGVVRENPVLVLRDYHADNLMVLPGRSELGLLDFQDALAGHAAYDLVSLLQDARRDVSPQLEETMVGLYCERANVADRDLFRAHYEILGAQRNTKILGIFTRLWKRDGKPFYPTMHPRIWGYFERNLAHPALAPVRDWFDDNVPASYRGDACLRKIYE
;
A
#
# COMPACT_ATOMS: atom_id res chain seq x y z
N ALA A 1 -12.59 -6.26 -12.38
CA ALA A 1 -13.16 -5.44 -11.31
C ALA A 1 -14.59 -5.00 -11.68
N GLN A 2 -15.44 -4.70 -10.72
CA GLN A 2 -16.76 -4.13 -10.95
C GLN A 2 -16.70 -2.61 -10.92
N PRO A 3 -17.49 -1.90 -11.76
CA PRO A 3 -17.58 -0.44 -11.67
C PRO A 3 -17.96 0.00 -10.25
N ALA A 4 -17.42 1.12 -9.80
CA ALA A 4 -17.78 1.67 -8.49
C ALA A 4 -19.23 2.13 -8.47
N PRO A 5 -19.99 1.90 -7.38
CA PRO A 5 -21.27 2.57 -7.14
C PRO A 5 -21.10 4.10 -7.17
N ALA A 6 -22.10 4.80 -7.71
CA ALA A 6 -22.03 6.24 -7.96
C ALA A 6 -21.99 7.10 -6.68
N ASP A 7 -22.38 6.54 -5.54
CA ASP A 7 -22.41 7.18 -4.22
C ASP A 7 -21.14 6.97 -3.39
N LEU A 8 -20.18 6.19 -3.89
CA LEU A 8 -18.90 6.02 -3.21
C LEU A 8 -18.01 7.26 -3.40
N SER A 9 -17.37 7.66 -2.31
CA SER A 9 -16.34 8.70 -2.36
C SER A 9 -15.14 8.24 -3.20
N PRO A 10 -14.51 9.13 -3.99
CA PRO A 10 -13.34 8.78 -4.77
C PRO A 10 -12.12 8.58 -3.87
N TYR A 11 -11.26 7.66 -4.27
CA TYR A 11 -9.92 7.51 -3.73
C TYR A 11 -9.00 8.52 -4.44
N ASP A 12 -9.20 9.80 -4.08
CA ASP A 12 -8.58 10.95 -4.70
C ASP A 12 -7.20 11.30 -4.08
N GLU A 13 -6.56 12.32 -4.63
CA GLU A 13 -5.27 12.83 -4.15
C GLU A 13 -5.30 13.16 -2.66
N GLN A 14 -6.37 13.79 -2.17
CA GLN A 14 -6.50 14.12 -0.75
C GLN A 14 -6.57 12.87 0.14
N ALA A 15 -7.25 11.81 -0.32
CA ALA A 15 -7.28 10.53 0.39
C ALA A 15 -5.89 9.88 0.39
N MET A 16 -5.19 9.91 -0.75
CA MET A 16 -3.82 9.40 -0.89
C MET A 16 -2.83 10.14 0.01
N GLU A 17 -2.87 11.48 0.03
CA GLU A 17 -2.02 12.30 0.92
C GLU A 17 -2.25 12.00 2.39
N ARG A 18 -3.52 11.93 2.82
CA ARG A 18 -3.83 11.57 4.23
C ARG A 18 -3.27 10.22 4.62
N GLU A 19 -3.27 9.27 3.70
CA GLU A 19 -2.78 7.92 3.98
C GLU A 19 -1.25 7.87 4.08
N VAL A 20 -0.51 8.41 3.10
CA VAL A 20 0.96 8.42 3.19
C VAL A 20 1.45 9.34 4.30
N GLY A 21 0.72 10.40 4.61
CA GLY A 21 1.01 11.34 5.70
C GLY A 21 1.12 10.68 7.08
N LEU A 22 0.55 9.50 7.27
CA LEU A 22 0.73 8.73 8.50
C LEU A 22 2.19 8.29 8.74
N PHE A 23 3.01 8.21 7.69
CA PHE A 23 4.42 7.88 7.83
C PHE A 23 5.22 9.03 8.50
N PRO A 24 5.25 10.26 7.99
CA PRO A 24 5.91 11.36 8.67
C PRO A 24 5.25 11.72 10.02
N GLU A 25 3.94 11.52 10.18
CA GLU A 25 3.25 11.79 11.43
C GLU A 25 3.64 10.83 12.57
N TRP A 26 3.85 9.54 12.26
CA TRP A 26 4.05 8.50 13.29
C TRP A 26 5.39 7.81 13.23
N TYR A 27 5.85 7.37 12.06
CA TYR A 27 7.09 6.59 11.93
C TYR A 27 8.32 7.45 12.17
N VAL A 28 8.35 8.62 11.58
CA VAL A 28 9.47 9.57 11.68
C VAL A 28 9.75 9.98 13.12
N PRO A 29 8.78 10.52 13.88
CA PRO A 29 9.03 10.92 15.27
C PRO A 29 9.24 9.72 16.21
N ALA A 30 8.66 8.56 15.92
CA ALA A 30 8.85 7.36 16.74
C ALA A 30 10.30 6.86 16.76
N LEU A 31 11.09 7.25 15.76
CA LEU A 31 12.49 6.85 15.55
C LEU A 31 13.45 8.05 15.57
N ASP A 32 12.98 9.20 16.03
CA ASP A 32 13.77 10.45 16.12
C ASP A 32 14.43 10.86 14.78
N LEU A 33 13.78 10.55 13.66
CA LEU A 33 14.24 10.95 12.34
C LEU A 33 13.93 12.42 12.07
N GLN A 34 14.77 13.04 11.24
CA GLN A 34 14.54 14.38 10.69
C GLN A 34 14.47 14.24 9.18
N VAL A 35 13.38 14.65 8.58
CA VAL A 35 13.12 14.46 7.14
C VAL A 35 12.58 15.73 6.49
N ASP A 36 12.74 15.84 5.18
CA ASP A 36 12.07 16.86 4.36
C ASP A 36 10.62 16.49 4.12
N GLU A 37 9.70 16.98 4.97
CA GLU A 37 8.26 16.70 4.84
C GLU A 37 7.65 17.30 3.56
N ALA A 38 8.13 18.47 3.12
CA ALA A 38 7.62 19.10 1.90
C ALA A 38 8.02 18.29 0.67
N GLY A 39 9.28 17.88 0.59
CA GLY A 39 9.77 16.97 -0.45
C GLY A 39 9.09 15.62 -0.46
N PHE A 40 8.66 15.11 0.70
CA PHE A 40 7.88 13.87 0.80
C PHE A 40 6.56 13.97 0.03
N VAL A 41 5.78 14.99 0.29
CA VAL A 41 4.48 15.21 -0.38
C VAL A 41 4.68 15.41 -1.87
N GLU A 42 5.68 16.21 -2.26
CA GLU A 42 5.99 16.48 -3.67
C GLU A 42 6.41 15.21 -4.42
N ALA A 43 7.25 14.35 -3.81
CA ALA A 43 7.67 13.09 -4.41
C ALA A 43 6.48 12.16 -4.70
N TRP A 44 5.50 12.11 -3.79
CA TRP A 44 4.29 11.31 -3.99
C TRP A 44 3.38 11.91 -5.07
N ARG A 45 3.19 13.22 -5.11
CA ARG A 45 2.37 13.88 -6.15
C ARG A 45 2.88 13.60 -7.56
N GLN A 46 4.20 13.59 -7.74
CA GLN A 46 4.82 13.31 -9.04
C GLN A 46 4.49 11.92 -9.60
N VAL A 47 4.16 10.94 -8.75
CA VAL A 47 3.90 9.55 -9.18
C VAL A 47 2.42 9.20 -9.23
N TRP A 48 1.51 10.06 -8.73
CA TRP A 48 0.08 9.73 -8.67
C TRP A 48 -0.73 10.12 -9.90
N ASP A 49 -0.25 11.02 -10.73
CA ASP A 49 -1.07 11.62 -11.81
C ASP A 49 -1.74 10.59 -12.72
N ASP A 50 -1.00 9.59 -13.20
CA ASP A 50 -1.55 8.56 -14.08
C ASP A 50 -2.55 7.66 -13.35
N VAL A 51 -2.27 7.29 -12.09
CA VAL A 51 -3.19 6.52 -11.24
C VAL A 51 -4.49 7.28 -11.03
N LEU A 52 -4.40 8.57 -10.69
CA LEU A 52 -5.56 9.45 -10.47
C LEU A 52 -6.34 9.69 -11.77
N GLY A 53 -5.65 9.71 -12.93
CA GLY A 53 -6.29 9.74 -14.24
C GLY A 53 -7.27 8.57 -14.41
N VAL A 54 -6.80 7.35 -14.16
CA VAL A 54 -7.64 6.14 -14.23
C VAL A 54 -8.79 6.17 -13.21
N VAL A 55 -8.53 6.64 -11.98
CA VAL A 55 -9.58 6.77 -10.94
C VAL A 55 -10.67 7.75 -11.36
N ARG A 56 -10.32 8.84 -12.02
CA ARG A 56 -11.30 9.82 -12.52
C ARG A 56 -12.14 9.30 -13.68
N GLU A 57 -11.54 8.51 -14.57
CA GLU A 57 -12.20 8.06 -15.79
C GLU A 57 -12.97 6.74 -15.63
N ASN A 58 -12.38 5.78 -14.94
CA ASN A 58 -12.90 4.42 -14.82
C ASN A 58 -12.76 3.85 -13.41
N PRO A 59 -13.36 4.47 -12.39
CA PRO A 59 -13.24 3.98 -11.02
C PRO A 59 -13.91 2.62 -10.84
N VAL A 60 -13.28 1.77 -10.04
CA VAL A 60 -13.86 0.51 -9.61
C VAL A 60 -14.09 0.51 -8.09
N LEU A 61 -14.93 -0.42 -7.62
CA LEU A 61 -15.08 -0.66 -6.19
C LEU A 61 -13.75 -1.15 -5.61
N VAL A 62 -13.24 -0.43 -4.63
CA VAL A 62 -12.04 -0.75 -3.85
C VAL A 62 -12.43 -0.92 -2.39
N LEU A 63 -12.17 -2.11 -1.83
CA LEU A 63 -12.53 -2.47 -0.46
C LEU A 63 -11.49 -1.97 0.56
N ARG A 64 -10.29 -1.61 0.11
CA ARG A 64 -9.12 -1.11 0.88
C ARG A 64 -8.50 -2.13 1.81
N ASP A 65 -9.27 -2.73 2.69
CA ASP A 65 -8.79 -3.74 3.64
C ASP A 65 -9.03 -5.16 3.13
N TYR A 66 -8.76 -5.36 1.82
CA TYR A 66 -8.87 -6.64 1.13
C TYR A 66 -7.62 -7.50 1.38
N HIS A 67 -7.56 -8.12 2.54
CA HIS A 67 -6.49 -9.04 2.97
C HIS A 67 -7.07 -10.34 3.54
N ALA A 68 -6.23 -11.35 3.72
CA ALA A 68 -6.67 -12.71 4.02
C ALA A 68 -7.53 -12.83 5.30
N ASP A 69 -7.30 -11.99 6.32
CA ASP A 69 -8.08 -12.04 7.58
C ASP A 69 -9.51 -11.51 7.42
N ASN A 70 -9.78 -10.76 6.33
CA ASN A 70 -11.12 -10.25 5.98
C ASN A 70 -11.83 -11.14 4.94
N LEU A 71 -11.26 -12.30 4.61
CA LEU A 71 -11.83 -13.27 3.70
C LEU A 71 -12.26 -14.53 4.44
N MET A 72 -13.53 -14.90 4.32
CA MET A 72 -14.09 -16.08 4.98
C MET A 72 -14.37 -17.21 3.98
N VAL A 73 -13.86 -18.39 4.26
CA VAL A 73 -14.27 -19.60 3.54
C VAL A 73 -15.67 -20.00 4.02
N LEU A 74 -16.62 -20.02 3.08
CA LEU A 74 -18.01 -20.37 3.40
C LEU A 74 -18.24 -21.86 3.13
N PRO A 75 -18.74 -22.64 4.11
CA PRO A 75 -19.01 -24.06 3.92
C PRO A 75 -19.99 -24.30 2.76
N GLY A 76 -19.62 -25.19 1.82
CA GLY A 76 -20.46 -25.57 0.69
C GLY A 76 -20.60 -24.53 -0.43
N ARG A 77 -19.79 -23.45 -0.39
CA ARG A 77 -19.74 -22.43 -1.45
C ARG A 77 -18.33 -22.33 -2.01
N SER A 78 -18.24 -21.93 -3.30
CA SER A 78 -16.97 -21.61 -3.96
C SER A 78 -16.54 -20.15 -3.72
N GLU A 79 -17.49 -19.29 -3.40
CA GLU A 79 -17.29 -17.88 -3.15
C GLU A 79 -16.79 -17.65 -1.72
N LEU A 80 -15.96 -16.61 -1.55
CA LEU A 80 -15.53 -16.15 -0.25
C LEU A 80 -16.53 -15.13 0.32
N GLY A 81 -16.75 -15.17 1.62
CA GLY A 81 -17.38 -14.07 2.35
C GLY A 81 -16.41 -12.93 2.54
N LEU A 82 -16.90 -11.69 2.45
CA LEU A 82 -16.14 -10.47 2.68
C LEU A 82 -16.53 -9.83 4.00
N LEU A 83 -15.53 -9.40 4.77
CA LEU A 83 -15.69 -8.63 6.00
C LEU A 83 -15.05 -7.27 5.84
N ASP A 84 -15.43 -6.33 6.71
CA ASP A 84 -14.76 -5.02 6.90
C ASP A 84 -14.69 -4.17 5.63
N PHE A 85 -15.83 -4.06 4.92
CA PHE A 85 -15.95 -3.36 3.64
C PHE A 85 -16.60 -1.97 3.72
N GLN A 86 -16.91 -1.48 4.93
CA GLN A 86 -17.62 -0.20 5.12
C GLN A 86 -16.78 1.03 4.73
N ASP A 87 -15.45 0.89 4.66
CA ASP A 87 -14.52 1.95 4.25
C ASP A 87 -14.18 1.90 2.75
N ALA A 88 -15.03 1.23 1.96
CA ALA A 88 -14.83 1.11 0.51
C ALA A 88 -14.88 2.47 -0.19
N LEU A 89 -14.09 2.61 -1.26
CA LEU A 89 -13.97 3.81 -2.07
C LEU A 89 -14.09 3.47 -3.56
N ALA A 90 -14.31 4.50 -4.38
CA ALA A 90 -14.18 4.41 -5.82
C ALA A 90 -12.71 4.66 -6.21
N GLY A 91 -11.98 3.64 -6.65
CA GLY A 91 -10.54 3.70 -6.82
C GLY A 91 -10.00 2.90 -8.00
N HIS A 92 -8.71 2.59 -7.96
CA HIS A 92 -8.00 1.87 -9.02
C HIS A 92 -8.03 0.36 -8.78
N ALA A 93 -8.23 -0.41 -9.84
CA ALA A 93 -8.36 -1.86 -9.80
C ALA A 93 -7.15 -2.63 -9.21
N ALA A 94 -5.96 -2.05 -9.23
CA ALA A 94 -4.78 -2.67 -8.66
C ALA A 94 -4.72 -2.59 -7.12
N TYR A 95 -5.51 -1.71 -6.46
CA TYR A 95 -5.38 -1.48 -5.02
C TYR A 95 -5.70 -2.73 -4.18
N ASP A 96 -6.86 -3.35 -4.40
CA ASP A 96 -7.23 -4.55 -3.65
C ASP A 96 -6.36 -5.75 -4.03
N LEU A 97 -5.90 -5.81 -5.28
CA LEU A 97 -4.96 -6.85 -5.71
C LEU A 97 -3.65 -6.76 -4.93
N VAL A 98 -3.04 -5.57 -4.84
CA VAL A 98 -1.81 -5.38 -4.07
C VAL A 98 -2.06 -5.54 -2.57
N SER A 99 -3.23 -5.15 -2.06
CA SER A 99 -3.60 -5.33 -0.66
C SER A 99 -3.59 -6.81 -0.24
N LEU A 100 -4.04 -7.70 -1.14
CA LEU A 100 -4.02 -9.15 -0.91
C LEU A 100 -2.63 -9.75 -1.10
N LEU A 101 -1.90 -9.33 -2.15
CA LEU A 101 -0.63 -9.94 -2.53
C LEU A 101 0.58 -9.39 -1.75
N GLN A 102 0.44 -8.24 -1.10
CA GLN A 102 1.41 -7.67 -0.17
C GLN A 102 0.79 -7.55 1.24
N ASP A 103 0.20 -8.65 1.72
CA ASP A 103 -0.43 -8.70 3.05
C ASP A 103 0.62 -8.51 4.16
N ALA A 104 0.42 -7.48 4.98
CA ALA A 104 1.33 -7.16 6.09
C ALA A 104 1.43 -8.29 7.14
N ARG A 105 0.44 -9.17 7.22
CA ARG A 105 0.33 -10.24 8.22
C ARG A 105 0.80 -11.59 7.73
N ARG A 106 0.93 -11.80 6.41
CA ARG A 106 1.23 -13.08 5.77
C ARG A 106 2.36 -12.95 4.75
N ASP A 107 3.16 -13.98 4.65
CA ASP A 107 4.19 -14.03 3.61
C ASP A 107 3.57 -14.46 2.27
N VAL A 108 3.75 -13.61 1.26
CA VAL A 108 3.44 -13.91 -0.13
C VAL A 108 4.75 -13.93 -0.90
N SER A 109 5.07 -15.07 -1.53
CA SER A 109 6.34 -15.14 -2.29
C SER A 109 6.28 -14.25 -3.53
N PRO A 110 7.42 -13.68 -3.97
CA PRO A 110 7.46 -12.89 -5.20
C PRO A 110 6.96 -13.67 -6.44
N GLN A 111 7.20 -14.98 -6.49
CA GLN A 111 6.74 -15.83 -7.58
C GLN A 111 5.22 -15.98 -7.59
N LEU A 112 4.59 -16.12 -6.42
CA LEU A 112 3.13 -16.16 -6.31
C LEU A 112 2.52 -14.81 -6.68
N GLU A 113 3.08 -13.71 -6.17
CA GLU A 113 2.66 -12.35 -6.49
C GLU A 113 2.67 -12.11 -8.00
N GLU A 114 3.79 -12.40 -8.66
CA GLU A 114 3.94 -12.26 -10.11
C GLU A 114 2.92 -13.10 -10.90
N THR A 115 2.75 -14.37 -10.51
CA THR A 115 1.78 -15.26 -11.13
C THR A 115 0.35 -14.72 -11.01
N MET A 116 -0.01 -14.20 -9.84
CA MET A 116 -1.36 -13.69 -9.58
C MET A 116 -1.64 -12.36 -10.28
N VAL A 117 -0.65 -11.47 -10.37
CA VAL A 117 -0.76 -10.23 -11.15
C VAL A 117 -0.95 -10.56 -12.63
N GLY A 118 -0.15 -11.49 -13.18
CA GLY A 118 -0.29 -11.96 -14.56
C GLY A 118 -1.68 -12.56 -14.85
N LEU A 119 -2.15 -13.44 -13.96
CA LEU A 119 -3.49 -14.04 -14.06
C LEU A 119 -4.61 -13.00 -13.98
N TYR A 120 -4.46 -11.98 -13.10
CA TYR A 120 -5.41 -10.89 -13.02
C TYR A 120 -5.48 -10.11 -14.34
N CYS A 121 -4.30 -9.71 -14.89
CA CYS A 121 -4.23 -8.97 -16.15
C CYS A 121 -4.86 -9.76 -17.31
N GLU A 122 -4.65 -11.08 -17.35
CA GLU A 122 -5.27 -11.96 -18.35
C GLU A 122 -6.80 -11.99 -18.22
N ARG A 123 -7.32 -12.28 -17.02
CA ARG A 123 -8.77 -12.41 -16.78
C ARG A 123 -9.53 -11.10 -16.88
N ALA A 124 -8.89 -10.00 -16.51
CA ALA A 124 -9.47 -8.66 -16.62
C ALA A 124 -9.31 -8.04 -18.03
N ASN A 125 -8.62 -8.73 -18.96
CA ASN A 125 -8.30 -8.23 -20.29
C ASN A 125 -7.61 -6.85 -20.24
N VAL A 126 -6.63 -6.71 -19.35
CA VAL A 126 -5.86 -5.44 -19.20
C VAL A 126 -5.12 -5.17 -20.50
N ALA A 127 -5.44 -4.03 -21.14
CA ALA A 127 -4.89 -3.66 -22.45
C ALA A 127 -3.41 -3.29 -22.40
N ASP A 128 -3.02 -2.48 -21.40
CA ASP A 128 -1.63 -2.08 -21.14
C ASP A 128 -1.16 -2.69 -19.81
N ARG A 129 -0.43 -3.80 -19.91
CA ARG A 129 0.07 -4.52 -18.74
C ARG A 129 1.23 -3.81 -18.06
N ASP A 130 2.04 -3.08 -18.80
CA ASP A 130 3.19 -2.37 -18.26
C ASP A 130 2.72 -1.15 -17.46
N LEU A 131 1.74 -0.41 -17.98
CA LEU A 131 1.09 0.68 -17.24
C LEU A 131 0.35 0.16 -16.00
N PHE A 132 -0.39 -0.95 -16.11
CA PHE A 132 -1.05 -1.56 -14.97
C PHE A 132 -0.03 -1.98 -13.90
N ARG A 133 1.12 -2.52 -14.30
CA ARG A 133 2.20 -2.88 -13.38
C ARG A 133 2.77 -1.65 -12.68
N ALA A 134 3.01 -0.56 -13.39
CA ALA A 134 3.44 0.70 -12.78
C ALA A 134 2.45 1.17 -11.71
N HIS A 135 1.14 1.16 -12.01
CA HIS A 135 0.10 1.53 -11.04
C HIS A 135 0.03 0.56 -9.86
N TYR A 136 0.24 -0.73 -10.08
CA TYR A 136 0.32 -1.74 -9.01
C TYR A 136 1.47 -1.42 -8.04
N GLU A 137 2.65 -1.11 -8.56
CA GLU A 137 3.82 -0.76 -7.73
C GLU A 137 3.64 0.57 -6.99
N ILE A 138 3.07 1.59 -7.64
CA ILE A 138 2.78 2.89 -7.02
C ILE A 138 1.79 2.72 -5.85
N LEU A 139 0.70 2.00 -6.08
CA LEU A 139 -0.33 1.76 -5.05
C LEU A 139 0.18 0.83 -3.95
N GLY A 140 1.05 -0.12 -4.29
CA GLY A 140 1.74 -0.96 -3.32
C GLY A 140 2.65 -0.15 -2.40
N ALA A 141 3.50 0.69 -2.99
CA ALA A 141 4.38 1.58 -2.23
C ALA A 141 3.58 2.53 -1.31
N GLN A 142 2.53 3.16 -1.85
CA GLN A 142 1.65 4.03 -1.07
C GLN A 142 1.01 3.30 0.11
N ARG A 143 0.43 2.12 -0.14
CA ARG A 143 -0.20 1.31 0.90
C ARG A 143 0.81 0.88 1.97
N ASN A 144 2.00 0.45 1.58
CA ASN A 144 3.04 0.04 2.52
C ASN A 144 3.53 1.23 3.37
N THR A 145 3.67 2.41 2.79
CA THR A 145 3.99 3.65 3.52
C THR A 145 2.91 3.99 4.56
N LYS A 146 1.63 3.93 4.18
CA LYS A 146 0.49 4.06 5.09
C LYS A 146 0.56 3.06 6.24
N ILE A 147 0.82 1.78 5.95
CA ILE A 147 0.84 0.72 6.96
C ILE A 147 1.98 0.91 7.95
N LEU A 148 3.17 1.30 7.51
CA LEU A 148 4.28 1.67 8.41
C LEU A 148 3.84 2.73 9.42
N GLY A 149 3.14 3.78 8.97
CA GLY A 149 2.58 4.82 9.83
C GLY A 149 1.50 4.28 10.78
N ILE A 150 0.51 3.53 10.26
CA ILE A 150 -0.58 2.95 11.07
C ILE A 150 -0.03 2.02 12.14
N PHE A 151 0.88 1.12 11.82
CA PHE A 151 1.40 0.14 12.78
C PHE A 151 2.26 0.82 13.85
N THR A 152 2.97 1.87 13.49
CA THR A 152 3.68 2.71 14.46
C THR A 152 2.70 3.45 15.37
N ARG A 153 1.61 4.01 14.82
CA ARG A 153 0.55 4.64 15.62
C ARG A 153 -0.09 3.67 16.60
N LEU A 154 -0.43 2.46 16.16
CA LEU A 154 -1.01 1.41 17.01
C LEU A 154 -0.05 1.01 18.14
N TRP A 155 1.25 1.02 17.89
CA TRP A 155 2.25 0.79 18.93
C TRP A 155 2.35 1.97 19.91
N LYS A 156 2.63 3.17 19.40
CA LYS A 156 2.94 4.35 20.24
C LYS A 156 1.71 4.90 20.97
N ARG A 157 0.58 5.00 20.28
CA ARG A 157 -0.67 5.57 20.82
C ARG A 157 -1.49 4.53 21.58
N ASP A 158 -1.63 3.33 21.01
CA ASP A 158 -2.60 2.33 21.51
C ASP A 158 -1.92 1.22 22.34
N GLY A 159 -0.60 1.31 22.56
CA GLY A 159 0.16 0.39 23.40
C GLY A 159 0.19 -1.05 22.88
N LYS A 160 0.14 -1.26 21.55
CA LYS A 160 0.11 -2.57 20.91
C LYS A 160 1.48 -2.96 20.34
N PRO A 161 2.39 -3.57 21.14
CA PRO A 161 3.78 -3.80 20.76
C PRO A 161 3.97 -4.88 19.69
N PHE A 162 2.93 -5.61 19.34
CA PHE A 162 2.99 -6.63 18.28
C PHE A 162 3.14 -6.01 16.88
N TYR A 163 2.55 -4.84 16.63
CA TYR A 163 2.51 -4.26 15.28
C TYR A 163 3.89 -3.93 14.69
N PRO A 164 4.87 -3.37 15.42
CA PRO A 164 6.21 -3.16 14.88
C PRO A 164 6.92 -4.42 14.39
N THR A 165 6.58 -5.61 14.92
CA THR A 165 7.21 -6.86 14.48
C THR A 165 6.94 -7.18 13.01
N MET A 166 5.93 -6.54 12.41
CA MET A 166 5.59 -6.68 10.99
C MET A 166 6.30 -5.65 10.09
N HIS A 167 6.95 -4.63 10.64
CA HIS A 167 7.65 -3.61 9.84
C HIS A 167 8.67 -4.21 8.87
N PRO A 168 9.51 -5.21 9.22
CA PRO A 168 10.45 -5.80 8.27
C PRO A 168 9.79 -6.33 7.00
N ARG A 169 8.65 -7.02 7.12
CA ARG A 169 7.90 -7.52 5.98
C ARG A 169 7.37 -6.37 5.11
N ILE A 170 6.80 -5.36 5.74
CA ILE A 170 6.25 -4.18 5.03
C ILE A 170 7.37 -3.45 4.29
N TRP A 171 8.52 -3.24 4.94
CA TRP A 171 9.71 -2.69 4.30
C TRP A 171 10.17 -3.54 3.12
N GLY A 172 10.16 -4.88 3.25
CA GLY A 172 10.52 -5.78 2.17
C GLY A 172 9.61 -5.63 0.94
N TYR A 173 8.30 -5.44 1.13
CA TYR A 173 7.38 -5.13 0.03
C TYR A 173 7.65 -3.73 -0.54
N PHE A 174 7.79 -2.73 0.31
CA PHE A 174 8.03 -1.35 -0.09
C PHE A 174 9.32 -1.19 -0.91
N GLU A 175 10.44 -1.76 -0.47
CA GLU A 175 11.72 -1.75 -1.20
C GLU A 175 11.59 -2.40 -2.59
N ARG A 176 10.81 -3.47 -2.71
CA ARG A 176 10.54 -4.07 -4.03
C ARG A 176 9.72 -3.14 -4.92
N ASN A 177 8.69 -2.47 -4.38
CA ASN A 177 7.94 -1.49 -5.14
C ASN A 177 8.84 -0.33 -5.61
N LEU A 178 9.70 0.20 -4.71
CA LEU A 178 10.63 1.30 -5.02
C LEU A 178 11.64 0.95 -6.13
N ALA A 179 11.90 -0.33 -6.38
CA ALA A 179 12.76 -0.75 -7.50
C ALA A 179 12.14 -0.45 -8.87
N HIS A 180 10.81 -0.22 -8.95
CA HIS A 180 10.15 0.12 -10.20
C HIS A 180 10.47 1.56 -10.63
N PRO A 181 10.83 1.81 -11.94
CA PRO A 181 11.21 3.14 -12.41
C PRO A 181 10.18 4.25 -12.16
N ALA A 182 8.89 3.92 -12.21
CA ALA A 182 7.81 4.87 -11.95
C ALA A 182 7.85 5.48 -10.54
N LEU A 183 8.55 4.86 -9.60
CA LEU A 183 8.70 5.32 -8.21
C LEU A 183 10.02 6.03 -7.95
N ALA A 184 10.78 6.41 -8.99
CA ALA A 184 12.06 7.08 -8.82
C ALA A 184 12.01 8.30 -7.88
N PRO A 185 11.05 9.25 -8.00
CA PRO A 185 10.98 10.39 -7.08
C PRO A 185 10.80 9.98 -5.62
N VAL A 186 9.95 8.99 -5.35
CA VAL A 186 9.69 8.48 -4.00
C VAL A 186 10.90 7.75 -3.45
N ARG A 187 11.52 6.88 -4.26
CA ARG A 187 12.75 6.17 -3.89
C ARG A 187 13.84 7.15 -3.49
N ASP A 188 14.11 8.14 -4.34
CA ASP A 188 15.19 9.11 -4.14
C ASP A 188 14.94 9.91 -2.84
N TRP A 189 13.69 10.31 -2.56
CA TRP A 189 13.35 10.93 -1.29
C TRP A 189 13.64 10.02 -0.09
N PHE A 190 13.21 8.74 -0.16
CA PHE A 190 13.46 7.79 0.94
C PHE A 190 14.96 7.53 1.13
N ASP A 191 15.74 7.45 0.05
CA ASP A 191 17.18 7.23 0.12
C ASP A 191 17.92 8.39 0.79
N ASP A 192 17.46 9.61 0.56
CA ASP A 192 18.04 10.82 1.16
C ASP A 192 17.61 11.04 2.63
N ASN A 193 16.40 10.62 3.01
CA ASN A 193 15.79 11.00 4.28
C ASN A 193 15.67 9.86 5.30
N VAL A 194 15.62 8.60 4.88
CA VAL A 194 15.45 7.46 5.78
C VAL A 194 16.64 6.50 5.63
N PRO A 195 17.65 6.57 6.50
CA PRO A 195 18.82 5.69 6.43
C PRO A 195 18.46 4.20 6.48
N ALA A 196 19.27 3.34 5.83
CA ALA A 196 19.04 1.89 5.80
C ALA A 196 18.93 1.24 7.19
N SER A 197 19.58 1.83 8.22
CA SER A 197 19.46 1.38 9.62
C SER A 197 18.07 1.56 10.23
N TYR A 198 17.19 2.29 9.56
CA TYR A 198 15.80 2.53 9.96
C TYR A 198 14.80 1.80 9.06
N ARG A 199 15.27 0.91 8.19
CA ARG A 199 14.45 0.14 7.25
C ARG A 199 14.60 -1.37 7.49
N GLY A 200 13.68 -2.16 6.98
CA GLY A 200 13.71 -3.63 7.04
C GLY A 200 13.91 -4.15 8.46
N ASP A 201 14.70 -5.20 8.61
CA ASP A 201 15.01 -5.79 9.92
C ASP A 201 15.77 -4.84 10.85
N ALA A 202 16.53 -3.91 10.29
CA ALA A 202 17.31 -2.96 11.08
C ALA A 202 16.43 -1.99 11.88
N CYS A 203 15.21 -1.69 11.40
CA CYS A 203 14.29 -0.80 12.10
C CYS A 203 13.86 -1.36 13.47
N LEU A 204 13.78 -2.70 13.62
CA LEU A 204 13.40 -3.30 14.90
C LEU A 204 14.41 -3.02 16.01
N ARG A 205 15.70 -2.94 15.68
CA ARG A 205 16.73 -2.55 16.67
C ARG A 205 16.49 -1.15 17.18
N LYS A 206 16.14 -0.22 16.28
CA LYS A 206 15.83 1.16 16.63
C LYS A 206 14.50 1.33 17.39
N ILE A 207 13.56 0.42 17.17
CA ILE A 207 12.26 0.43 17.84
C ILE A 207 12.38 -0.07 19.29
N TYR A 208 13.31 -0.99 19.58
CA TYR A 208 13.43 -1.65 20.89
C TYR A 208 14.68 -1.23 21.69
N GLU A 209 15.56 -0.35 21.13
CA GLU A 209 16.58 0.39 21.87
C GLU A 209 15.98 1.50 22.72
#